data_47db53f69af799506d75ce84b382a8f8
#
_entry.id   47db53f69af799506d75ce84b382a8f8
#
_cell.length_a   1.000
_cell.length_b   1.000
_cell.length_c   1.000
_cell.angle_alpha   90.00
_cell.angle_beta   90.00
_cell.angle_gamma   90.00
#
_symmetry.space_group_name_H-M   'P 1'
#
loop_
_entity.id
_entity.type
_entity.pdbx_description
1 polymer ?
#
loop_
_entity_poly.entity_id
_entity_poly.type
_entity_poly.pdbx_seq_one_letter_code
_entity_poly.pdbx_strand_id
1 'polypeptide(L)'
;MARTDNTPALPVDRRGFVGAMAALGLAGTRQLQAARAPEALACIWINLVGGPAQLDTFDPKPDASAAVRGPFASIPTALPGVRLSELFPRLACRLNQITLLRALHHHNLPTHEAGWQELQTGAFDHSETPRPSLGAHLARRGFQGQPGWRILPGPLETDGLCLRDDGQSPGHFGPSNAARPGRSHSKDLADVFLQATRAVETGTRFVTVNTAPTVFHRRTWDCHADGGSLPTTAAQTRELGHELDGALDQLLGHLAQTGLLQTTLVVATGEMGRTPHLNSRGGRDHWSRAWPALLAGAGCTPGAVVGKTDPLGGEPVEGALQAADLHRLVAIKLGIL
;
A
#
# COMPACT_ATOMS: atom_id res chain seq x y z
N MET A 1 34.39 9.18 11.42
CA MET A 1 33.61 10.36 11.84
C MET A 1 32.23 10.22 11.23
N ALA A 2 31.29 9.67 11.98
CA ALA A 2 29.90 9.51 11.56
C ALA A 2 29.21 10.87 11.71
N ARG A 3 28.69 11.43 10.61
CA ARG A 3 27.79 12.57 10.67
C ARG A 3 26.46 12.08 11.26
N THR A 4 26.14 12.50 12.46
CA THR A 4 24.80 12.41 13.02
C THR A 4 23.91 13.37 12.24
N ASP A 5 23.10 12.82 11.32
CA ASP A 5 22.07 13.58 10.62
C ASP A 5 20.96 13.91 11.61
N ASN A 6 21.05 15.10 12.15
CA ASN A 6 20.09 15.62 13.13
C ASN A 6 18.97 16.37 12.38
N THR A 7 18.32 15.67 11.44
CA THR A 7 17.13 16.21 10.78
C THR A 7 16.00 16.21 11.81
N PRO A 8 15.41 17.35 12.17
CA PRO A 8 14.32 17.37 13.13
C PRO A 8 13.13 16.54 12.58
N ALA A 9 12.62 15.64 13.39
CA ALA A 9 11.39 14.92 13.10
C ALA A 9 10.30 15.95 12.74
N LEU A 10 9.68 15.81 11.58
CA LEU A 10 8.52 16.62 11.23
C LEU A 10 7.46 16.41 12.32
N PRO A 11 6.88 17.49 12.88
CA PRO A 11 5.86 17.34 13.90
C PRO A 11 4.71 16.52 13.32
N VAL A 12 4.18 15.59 14.11
CA VAL A 12 2.98 14.82 13.76
C VAL A 12 1.91 15.82 13.31
N ASP A 13 1.60 15.82 12.02
CA ASP A 13 0.57 16.69 11.48
C ASP A 13 -0.80 16.20 11.93
N ARG A 14 -1.25 16.74 13.08
CA ARG A 14 -2.57 16.45 13.61
C ARG A 14 -3.69 16.66 12.58
N ARG A 15 -3.51 17.60 11.64
CA ARG A 15 -4.50 17.87 10.58
C ARG A 15 -4.52 16.75 9.56
N GLY A 16 -3.37 16.20 9.16
CA GLY A 16 -3.28 15.04 8.27
C GLY A 16 -3.93 13.81 8.86
N PHE A 17 -3.63 13.49 10.12
CA PHE A 17 -4.27 12.38 10.83
C PHE A 17 -5.80 12.56 10.95
N VAL A 18 -6.27 13.75 11.35
CA VAL A 18 -7.70 14.08 11.42
C VAL A 18 -8.35 14.02 10.04
N GLY A 19 -7.67 14.51 8.99
CA GLY A 19 -8.14 14.41 7.60
C GLY A 19 -8.28 12.96 7.14
N ALA A 20 -7.28 12.13 7.45
CA ALA A 20 -7.34 10.69 7.15
C ALA A 20 -8.44 9.98 7.96
N MET A 21 -8.60 10.32 9.23
CA MET A 21 -9.71 9.84 10.06
C MET A 21 -11.06 10.19 9.44
N ALA A 22 -11.24 11.43 8.97
CA ALA A 22 -12.44 11.88 8.29
C ALA A 22 -12.66 11.12 6.97
N ALA A 23 -11.61 10.99 6.15
CA ALA A 23 -11.65 10.28 4.88
C ALA A 23 -11.95 8.79 5.02
N LEU A 24 -11.60 8.21 6.16
CA LEU A 24 -11.95 6.84 6.51
C LEU A 24 -13.31 6.72 7.23
N GLY A 25 -14.09 7.80 7.32
CA GLY A 25 -15.38 7.78 8.01
C GLY A 25 -15.26 7.72 9.55
N LEU A 26 -14.09 7.98 10.12
CA LEU A 26 -13.83 7.91 11.56
C LEU A 26 -13.96 9.28 12.26
N ALA A 27 -14.29 10.35 11.53
CA ALA A 27 -14.50 11.68 12.10
C ALA A 27 -15.81 11.76 12.87
N GLY A 28 -15.73 12.26 14.10
CA GLY A 28 -16.87 12.40 15.01
C GLY A 28 -16.78 11.53 16.26
N THR A 29 -15.75 10.75 16.40
CA THR A 29 -15.56 9.82 17.52
C THR A 29 -14.96 10.50 18.77
N ARG A 30 -15.63 11.53 19.32
CA ARG A 30 -15.44 11.89 20.73
C ARG A 30 -15.94 10.80 21.69
N GLN A 31 -16.51 9.72 21.15
CA GLN A 31 -17.00 8.55 21.86
C GLN A 31 -16.24 7.28 21.41
N LEU A 32 -14.94 7.28 21.52
CA LEU A 32 -14.10 6.08 21.33
C LEU A 32 -14.29 5.02 22.43
N GLN A 33 -15.27 5.14 23.31
CA GLN A 33 -15.47 4.28 24.48
C GLN A 33 -16.70 3.37 24.44
N ALA A 34 -17.53 3.46 23.42
CA ALA A 34 -18.57 2.43 23.22
C ALA A 34 -18.07 1.46 22.16
N ALA A 35 -18.06 0.16 22.46
CA ALA A 35 -17.70 -0.90 21.51
C ALA A 35 -18.63 -0.84 20.28
N ARG A 36 -18.28 0.03 19.33
CA ARG A 36 -18.97 0.11 18.04
C ARG A 36 -18.57 -1.13 17.24
N ALA A 37 -19.53 -1.80 16.64
CA ALA A 37 -19.25 -2.90 15.73
C ALA A 37 -18.20 -2.44 14.68
N PRO A 38 -17.23 -3.28 14.31
CA PRO A 38 -16.21 -2.91 13.35
C PRO A 38 -16.86 -2.48 12.04
N GLU A 39 -16.42 -1.35 11.48
CA GLU A 39 -16.97 -0.84 10.22
C GLU A 39 -16.59 -1.73 9.03
N ALA A 40 -15.44 -2.41 9.12
CA ALA A 40 -14.97 -3.38 8.16
C ALA A 40 -15.04 -4.80 8.75
N LEU A 41 -15.81 -5.66 8.12
CA LEU A 41 -15.85 -7.08 8.47
C LEU A 41 -14.67 -7.83 7.86
N ALA A 42 -14.15 -7.36 6.73
CA ALA A 42 -12.98 -7.93 6.04
C ALA A 42 -12.06 -6.83 5.49
N CYS A 43 -10.83 -7.21 5.20
CA CYS A 43 -9.86 -6.36 4.50
C CYS A 43 -9.15 -7.16 3.41
N ILE A 44 -9.00 -6.55 2.24
CA ILE A 44 -8.08 -6.98 1.18
C ILE A 44 -6.95 -5.96 1.15
N TRP A 45 -5.78 -6.37 1.65
CA TRP A 45 -4.58 -5.54 1.70
C TRP A 45 -3.64 -5.94 0.56
N ILE A 46 -3.43 -5.04 -0.39
CA ILE A 46 -2.64 -5.26 -1.60
C ILE A 46 -1.28 -4.59 -1.44
N ASN A 47 -0.24 -5.41 -1.34
CA ASN A 47 1.15 -4.99 -1.32
C ASN A 47 1.61 -4.76 -2.77
N LEU A 48 1.82 -3.50 -3.14
CA LEU A 48 2.44 -3.12 -4.40
C LEU A 48 3.96 -3.26 -4.25
N VAL A 49 4.42 -4.51 -4.37
CA VAL A 49 5.78 -4.92 -4.01
C VAL A 49 6.83 -4.18 -4.81
N GLY A 50 7.74 -3.54 -4.11
CA GLY A 50 8.81 -2.73 -4.67
C GLY A 50 8.57 -1.22 -4.59
N GLY A 51 7.42 -0.76 -4.07
CA GLY A 51 7.18 0.67 -3.84
C GLY A 51 7.00 1.49 -5.13
N PRO A 52 5.77 1.58 -5.67
CA PRO A 52 5.50 2.35 -6.89
C PRO A 52 5.84 3.83 -6.70
N ALA A 53 6.49 4.41 -7.71
CA ALA A 53 6.83 5.82 -7.73
C ALA A 53 5.57 6.68 -7.72
N GLN A 54 5.42 7.57 -6.74
CA GLN A 54 4.29 8.48 -6.62
C GLN A 54 4.07 9.31 -7.89
N LEU A 55 5.16 9.78 -8.51
CA LEU A 55 5.14 10.60 -9.71
C LEU A 55 4.67 9.84 -10.95
N ASP A 56 5.01 8.55 -11.02
CA ASP A 56 4.69 7.70 -12.16
C ASP A 56 3.30 7.02 -12.00
N THR A 57 2.63 7.24 -10.85
CA THR A 57 1.36 6.58 -10.52
C THR A 57 0.25 7.57 -10.09
N PHE A 58 0.13 7.84 -8.79
CA PHE A 58 -1.07 8.47 -8.22
C PHE A 58 -0.88 9.93 -7.78
N ASP A 59 0.33 10.48 -7.95
CA ASP A 59 0.64 11.88 -7.67
C ASP A 59 1.54 12.51 -8.74
N PRO A 60 1.16 12.46 -10.04
CA PRO A 60 1.97 13.02 -11.11
C PRO A 60 2.11 14.53 -10.96
N LYS A 61 3.28 15.05 -11.38
CA LYS A 61 3.62 16.47 -11.37
C LYS A 61 3.86 16.95 -12.80
N PRO A 62 2.79 17.20 -13.59
CA PRO A 62 2.93 17.49 -15.02
C PRO A 62 3.74 18.76 -15.31
N ASP A 63 3.75 19.72 -14.39
CA ASP A 63 4.45 20.99 -14.53
C ASP A 63 5.93 20.90 -14.11
N ALA A 64 6.36 19.78 -13.52
CA ALA A 64 7.75 19.57 -13.16
C ALA A 64 8.63 19.33 -14.40
N SER A 65 9.95 19.50 -14.25
CA SER A 65 10.91 19.20 -15.32
C SER A 65 10.80 17.71 -15.76
N ALA A 66 11.24 17.42 -16.98
CA ALA A 66 11.24 16.05 -17.49
C ALA A 66 12.01 15.06 -16.60
N ALA A 67 13.08 15.54 -15.95
CA ALA A 67 13.87 14.73 -15.01
C ALA A 67 13.11 14.36 -13.74
N VAL A 68 12.02 15.07 -13.42
CA VAL A 68 11.15 14.83 -12.26
C VAL A 68 9.87 14.13 -12.69
N ARG A 69 9.10 14.70 -13.63
CA ARG A 69 7.81 14.13 -14.05
C ARG A 69 7.92 12.73 -14.67
N GLY A 70 9.11 12.36 -15.15
CA GLY A 70 9.34 11.06 -15.77
C GLY A 70 8.71 10.92 -17.16
N PRO A 71 8.63 9.68 -17.69
CA PRO A 71 8.22 9.40 -19.06
C PRO A 71 6.69 9.27 -19.25
N PHE A 72 5.90 9.30 -18.18
CA PHE A 72 4.46 9.07 -18.25
C PHE A 72 3.67 10.37 -18.25
N ALA A 73 2.71 10.48 -19.15
CA ALA A 73 1.75 11.58 -19.15
C ALA A 73 0.79 11.47 -17.96
N SER A 74 0.20 12.58 -17.58
CA SER A 74 -0.87 12.59 -16.60
C SER A 74 -2.22 12.79 -17.26
N ILE A 75 -3.26 12.14 -16.74
CA ILE A 75 -4.63 12.21 -17.24
C ILE A 75 -5.58 12.81 -16.21
N PRO A 76 -6.67 13.49 -16.63
CA PRO A 76 -7.71 13.91 -15.71
C PRO A 76 -8.44 12.70 -15.13
N THR A 77 -9.10 12.90 -14.00
CA THR A 77 -9.88 11.88 -13.32
C THR A 77 -11.35 12.29 -13.17
N ALA A 78 -12.17 11.42 -12.61
CA ALA A 78 -13.54 11.74 -12.23
C ALA A 78 -13.65 12.83 -11.15
N LEU A 79 -12.54 13.18 -10.51
CA LEU A 79 -12.47 14.29 -9.54
C LEU A 79 -11.85 15.53 -10.19
N PRO A 80 -12.57 16.66 -10.29
CA PRO A 80 -12.04 17.88 -10.85
C PRO A 80 -10.73 18.32 -10.19
N GLY A 81 -9.72 18.67 -11.00
CA GLY A 81 -8.40 19.11 -10.52
C GLY A 81 -7.47 18.00 -10.04
N VAL A 82 -7.93 16.76 -9.94
CA VAL A 82 -7.11 15.62 -9.57
C VAL A 82 -6.66 14.87 -10.83
N ARG A 83 -5.38 14.56 -10.89
CA ARG A 83 -4.77 13.83 -12.01
C ARG A 83 -4.09 12.56 -11.51
N LEU A 84 -4.09 11.53 -12.35
CA LEU A 84 -3.30 10.31 -12.21
C LEU A 84 -2.37 10.14 -13.41
N SER A 85 -1.42 9.22 -13.32
CA SER A 85 -0.64 8.79 -14.48
C SER A 85 -1.53 8.16 -15.55
N GLU A 86 -1.15 8.30 -16.82
CA GLU A 86 -1.79 7.63 -17.96
C GLU A 86 -1.85 6.11 -17.85
N LEU A 87 -1.11 5.53 -16.92
CA LEU A 87 -1.09 4.10 -16.64
C LEU A 87 -2.40 3.60 -16.00
N PHE A 88 -3.23 4.51 -15.47
CA PHE A 88 -4.40 4.17 -14.65
C PHE A 88 -5.71 4.76 -15.21
N PRO A 89 -6.07 4.53 -16.50
CA PRO A 89 -7.26 5.15 -17.09
C PRO A 89 -8.57 4.67 -16.47
N ARG A 90 -8.68 3.42 -16.03
CA ARG A 90 -9.88 2.86 -15.39
C ARG A 90 -10.06 3.41 -13.98
N LEU A 91 -8.99 3.41 -13.19
CA LEU A 91 -9.00 3.99 -11.85
C LEU A 91 -9.23 5.50 -11.89
N ALA A 92 -8.73 6.20 -12.90
CA ALA A 92 -9.03 7.63 -13.10
C ALA A 92 -10.54 7.87 -13.24
N CYS A 93 -11.25 7.05 -14.01
CA CYS A 93 -12.71 7.11 -14.12
C CYS A 93 -13.44 6.72 -12.83
N ARG A 94 -12.83 5.91 -11.98
CA ARG A 94 -13.40 5.41 -10.73
C ARG A 94 -12.95 6.21 -9.49
N LEU A 95 -12.10 7.21 -9.64
CA LEU A 95 -11.46 7.87 -8.49
C LEU A 95 -12.46 8.52 -7.52
N ASN A 96 -13.65 8.88 -7.99
CA ASN A 96 -14.76 9.35 -7.15
C ASN A 96 -15.32 8.27 -6.21
N GLN A 97 -14.91 7.01 -6.32
CA GLN A 97 -15.28 5.90 -5.42
C GLN A 97 -14.12 5.50 -4.51
N ILE A 98 -12.95 6.10 -4.67
CA ILE A 98 -11.70 5.75 -3.99
C ILE A 98 -11.27 6.91 -3.09
N THR A 99 -10.79 6.60 -1.90
CA THR A 99 -10.03 7.52 -1.06
C THR A 99 -8.55 7.42 -1.46
N LEU A 100 -7.95 8.54 -1.84
CA LEU A 100 -6.55 8.64 -2.21
C LEU A 100 -5.77 9.34 -1.09
N LEU A 101 -4.80 8.65 -0.49
CA LEU A 101 -3.80 9.23 0.40
C LEU A 101 -2.55 9.52 -0.41
N ARG A 102 -2.04 10.77 -0.43
CA ARG A 102 -0.89 11.17 -1.26
C ARG A 102 0.41 11.39 -0.50
N ALA A 103 0.35 11.51 0.81
CA ALA A 103 1.46 11.99 1.61
C ALA A 103 1.84 11.00 2.72
N LEU A 104 1.82 9.68 2.41
CA LEU A 104 2.40 8.69 3.31
C LEU A 104 3.92 8.87 3.35
N HIS A 105 4.50 8.63 4.52
CA HIS A 105 5.95 8.68 4.73
C HIS A 105 6.36 7.84 5.93
N HIS A 106 7.65 7.56 6.04
CA HIS A 106 8.29 7.10 7.29
C HIS A 106 9.69 7.73 7.44
N HIS A 107 10.19 7.73 8.66
CA HIS A 107 11.48 8.34 9.01
C HIS A 107 12.64 7.34 9.06
N ASN A 108 12.34 6.05 8.84
CA ASN A 108 13.36 5.01 8.80
C ASN A 108 14.16 5.08 7.50
N LEU A 109 15.24 4.30 7.45
CA LEU A 109 15.98 4.12 6.20
C LEU A 109 15.03 3.67 5.07
N PRO A 110 15.22 4.15 3.84
CA PRO A 110 14.37 3.77 2.72
C PRO A 110 14.73 2.36 2.23
N THR A 111 14.42 1.36 3.06
CA THR A 111 14.56 -0.06 2.74
C THR A 111 13.21 -0.73 2.71
N HIS A 112 13.08 -1.79 1.92
CA HIS A 112 11.83 -2.53 1.79
C HIS A 112 11.38 -3.12 3.13
N GLU A 113 12.33 -3.64 3.91
CA GLU A 113 12.10 -4.22 5.24
C GLU A 113 11.48 -3.21 6.19
N ALA A 114 12.07 -2.01 6.27
CA ALA A 114 11.60 -0.96 7.17
C ALA A 114 10.16 -0.55 6.81
N GLY A 115 9.89 -0.31 5.53
CA GLY A 115 8.57 0.09 5.06
C GLY A 115 7.52 -1.00 5.31
N TRP A 116 7.80 -2.25 4.93
CA TRP A 116 6.86 -3.35 5.17
C TRP A 116 6.61 -3.62 6.65
N GLN A 117 7.66 -3.62 7.47
CA GLN A 117 7.50 -3.83 8.90
C GLN A 117 6.60 -2.75 9.52
N GLU A 118 6.84 -1.48 9.21
CA GLU A 118 6.04 -0.38 9.76
C GLU A 118 4.58 -0.44 9.29
N LEU A 119 4.32 -0.70 8.01
CA LEU A 119 2.97 -0.83 7.48
C LEU A 119 2.21 -2.00 8.10
N GLN A 120 2.86 -3.14 8.27
CA GLN A 120 2.21 -4.37 8.72
C GLN A 120 2.08 -4.47 10.24
N THR A 121 2.99 -3.86 11.00
CA THR A 121 3.06 -3.99 12.47
C THR A 121 2.86 -2.68 13.23
N GLY A 122 2.81 -1.55 12.52
CA GLY A 122 2.70 -0.21 13.11
C GLY A 122 3.99 0.34 13.71
N ALA A 123 5.13 -0.34 13.53
CA ALA A 123 6.43 0.14 13.97
C ALA A 123 7.56 -0.55 13.21
N PHE A 124 8.69 0.14 13.14
CA PHE A 124 9.96 -0.46 12.77
C PHE A 124 10.86 -0.45 14.01
N ASP A 125 11.21 -1.65 14.49
CA ASP A 125 12.15 -1.82 15.58
C ASP A 125 13.03 -3.06 15.34
N HIS A 126 14.15 -3.11 16.02
CA HIS A 126 15.09 -4.23 16.00
C HIS A 126 14.86 -5.20 17.16
N SER A 127 13.65 -5.22 17.71
CA SER A 127 13.26 -6.10 18.81
C SER A 127 13.41 -7.57 18.40
N GLU A 128 13.99 -8.38 19.29
CA GLU A 128 14.03 -9.83 19.12
C GLU A 128 12.63 -10.47 19.18
N THR A 129 11.66 -9.73 19.71
CA THR A 129 10.26 -10.17 19.77
C THR A 129 9.50 -9.58 18.60
N PRO A 130 9.19 -10.36 17.57
CA PRO A 130 8.47 -9.87 16.40
C PRO A 130 7.08 -9.35 16.77
N ARG A 131 6.71 -8.17 16.25
CA ARG A 131 5.34 -7.65 16.40
C ARG A 131 4.40 -8.37 15.46
N PRO A 132 3.18 -8.72 15.91
CA PRO A 132 2.20 -9.33 15.03
C PRO A 132 1.75 -8.35 13.94
N SER A 133 1.59 -8.85 12.71
CA SER A 133 1.00 -8.08 11.61
C SER A 133 -0.51 -7.91 11.79
N LEU A 134 -1.13 -7.01 11.00
CA LEU A 134 -2.59 -6.88 10.94
C LEU A 134 -3.29 -8.22 10.69
N GLY A 135 -2.78 -8.99 9.74
CA GLY A 135 -3.31 -10.32 9.44
C GLY A 135 -3.21 -11.27 10.63
N ALA A 136 -2.09 -11.25 11.35
CA ALA A 136 -1.87 -12.10 12.52
C ALA A 136 -2.86 -11.82 13.66
N HIS A 137 -3.26 -10.57 13.86
CA HIS A 137 -4.29 -10.23 14.85
C HIS A 137 -5.64 -10.86 14.51
N LEU A 138 -5.95 -11.06 13.23
CA LEU A 138 -7.19 -11.63 12.74
C LEU A 138 -7.11 -13.13 12.48
N ALA A 139 -5.91 -13.71 12.30
CA ALA A 139 -5.70 -15.13 12.02
C ALA A 139 -6.40 -16.03 13.05
N ARG A 140 -6.35 -15.66 14.33
CA ARG A 140 -6.97 -16.36 15.45
C ARG A 140 -8.47 -16.14 15.58
N ARG A 141 -9.05 -15.22 14.79
CA ARG A 141 -10.46 -14.85 14.81
C ARG A 141 -11.17 -15.33 13.54
N GLY A 142 -10.91 -16.59 13.16
CA GLY A 142 -11.58 -17.22 12.03
C GLY A 142 -13.10 -17.10 12.13
N PHE A 143 -13.77 -17.06 10.99
CA PHE A 143 -15.21 -16.98 10.88
C PHE A 143 -15.75 -18.12 10.01
N GLN A 144 -16.82 -18.78 10.46
CA GLN A 144 -17.47 -19.87 9.72
C GLN A 144 -16.52 -21.01 9.29
N GLY A 145 -15.51 -21.34 10.12
CA GLY A 145 -14.55 -22.39 9.83
C GLY A 145 -13.47 -22.01 8.80
N GLN A 146 -13.46 -20.76 8.32
CA GLN A 146 -12.42 -20.26 7.42
C GLN A 146 -11.27 -19.63 8.20
N PRO A 147 -10.03 -19.68 7.67
CA PRO A 147 -8.90 -18.97 8.25
C PRO A 147 -9.21 -17.47 8.38
N GLY A 148 -8.88 -16.89 9.53
CA GLY A 148 -9.03 -15.44 9.73
C GLY A 148 -8.12 -14.60 8.83
N TRP A 149 -7.05 -15.18 8.30
CA TRP A 149 -6.07 -14.55 7.42
C TRP A 149 -5.59 -15.49 6.31
N ARG A 150 -5.37 -14.94 5.11
CA ARG A 150 -4.73 -15.61 3.96
C ARG A 150 -3.74 -14.68 3.29
N ILE A 151 -2.67 -15.25 2.74
CA ILE A 151 -1.68 -14.54 1.90
C ILE A 151 -1.71 -15.12 0.49
N LEU A 152 -1.90 -14.28 -0.51
CA LEU A 152 -2.05 -14.65 -1.91
C LEU A 152 -1.03 -13.91 -2.79
N PRO A 153 -0.48 -14.55 -3.81
CA PRO A 153 -0.55 -15.99 -4.10
C PRO A 153 0.31 -16.82 -3.17
N GLY A 154 1.05 -16.20 -2.25
CA GLY A 154 1.96 -16.80 -1.29
C GLY A 154 2.72 -15.74 -0.48
N PRO A 155 3.67 -16.16 0.36
CA PRO A 155 4.41 -15.27 1.24
C PRO A 155 5.18 -14.19 0.46
N LEU A 156 5.40 -13.04 1.10
CA LEU A 156 6.33 -12.01 0.66
C LEU A 156 7.64 -12.22 1.39
N GLU A 157 8.73 -12.28 0.64
CA GLU A 157 10.08 -12.39 1.17
C GLU A 157 10.92 -11.21 0.71
N THR A 158 11.61 -10.58 1.63
CA THR A 158 12.63 -9.56 1.39
C THR A 158 13.99 -10.07 1.90
N ASP A 159 15.04 -9.29 1.72
CA ASP A 159 16.35 -9.67 2.21
C ASP A 159 16.39 -9.56 3.75
N GLY A 160 16.02 -10.64 4.43
CA GLY A 160 16.03 -10.74 5.90
C GLY A 160 14.66 -10.73 6.59
N LEU A 161 13.57 -10.40 5.90
CA LEU A 161 12.22 -10.45 6.48
C LEU A 161 11.27 -11.28 5.62
N CYS A 162 10.36 -11.98 6.29
CA CYS A 162 9.32 -12.75 5.64
C CYS A 162 7.97 -12.55 6.32
N LEU A 163 6.92 -12.28 5.54
CA LEU A 163 5.54 -12.27 5.97
C LEU A 163 4.90 -13.60 5.60
N ARG A 164 4.56 -14.44 6.58
CA ARG A 164 4.00 -15.79 6.41
C ARG A 164 2.74 -15.98 7.25
N ASP A 165 1.82 -16.80 6.74
CA ASP A 165 0.66 -17.35 7.45
C ASP A 165 0.82 -18.87 7.62
N ASP A 166 1.89 -19.33 8.24
CA ASP A 166 2.20 -20.77 8.40
C ASP A 166 1.27 -21.51 9.39
N GLY A 167 0.28 -20.83 9.94
CA GLY A 167 -0.69 -21.38 10.89
C GLY A 167 -0.10 -21.77 12.24
N GLN A 168 1.21 -21.79 12.38
CA GLN A 168 1.94 -22.13 13.62
C GLN A 168 2.56 -20.90 14.27
N SER A 169 3.02 -19.95 13.48
CA SER A 169 3.50 -18.66 13.94
C SER A 169 2.49 -17.59 13.60
N PRO A 170 2.09 -16.72 14.52
CA PRO A 170 1.23 -15.60 14.19
C PRO A 170 2.04 -14.67 13.31
N GLY A 171 1.86 -14.73 11.98
CA GLY A 171 2.40 -13.89 10.91
C GLY A 171 3.35 -12.78 11.32
N HIS A 172 4.56 -13.17 11.68
CA HIS A 172 5.59 -12.25 12.10
C HIS A 172 6.42 -11.82 10.92
N PHE A 173 6.77 -10.56 10.85
CA PHE A 173 7.99 -10.17 10.20
C PHE A 173 9.14 -10.67 11.05
N GLY A 174 9.84 -11.66 10.59
CA GLY A 174 10.98 -12.25 11.27
C GLY A 174 12.06 -12.66 10.28
N PRO A 175 13.28 -13.01 10.76
CA PRO A 175 14.36 -13.41 9.88
C PRO A 175 13.91 -14.56 8.97
N SER A 176 14.17 -14.40 7.68
CA SER A 176 13.89 -15.42 6.68
C SER A 176 14.97 -16.49 6.75
N ASN A 177 14.63 -17.67 7.29
CA ASN A 177 15.49 -18.86 7.20
C ASN A 177 15.16 -19.73 5.98
N ALA A 178 14.29 -19.23 5.08
CA ALA A 178 13.86 -20.00 3.92
C ALA A 178 14.87 -19.89 2.78
N ALA A 179 15.09 -21.02 2.09
CA ALA A 179 15.67 -21.01 0.76
C ALA A 179 14.83 -20.08 -0.14
N ARG A 180 15.51 -19.27 -0.99
CA ARG A 180 14.86 -18.33 -1.92
C ARG A 180 13.66 -18.99 -2.59
N PRO A 181 12.49 -18.35 -2.61
CA PRO A 181 11.29 -18.95 -3.19
C PRO A 181 11.56 -19.35 -4.64
N GLY A 182 11.13 -20.56 -4.98
CA GLY A 182 11.24 -21.05 -6.35
C GLY A 182 10.51 -20.12 -7.32
N ARG A 183 11.02 -19.98 -8.51
CA ARG A 183 10.64 -19.03 -9.59
C ARG A 183 9.21 -19.15 -10.14
N SER A 184 8.28 -19.74 -9.45
CA SER A 184 6.94 -20.00 -9.98
C SER A 184 5.88 -19.16 -9.29
N HIS A 185 5.56 -17.99 -9.83
CA HIS A 185 4.26 -17.34 -9.66
C HIS A 185 4.08 -16.20 -10.66
N SER A 186 3.98 -16.50 -11.94
CA SER A 186 3.28 -15.64 -12.88
C SER A 186 1.81 -16.06 -12.91
N LYS A 187 1.09 -15.81 -11.83
CA LYS A 187 -0.38 -15.79 -11.91
C LYS A 187 -0.77 -14.40 -12.37
N ASP A 188 -1.72 -14.33 -13.30
CA ASP A 188 -2.38 -13.10 -13.68
C ASP A 188 -2.88 -12.40 -12.40
N LEU A 189 -2.57 -11.12 -12.24
CA LEU A 189 -2.95 -10.35 -11.06
C LEU A 189 -4.48 -10.31 -10.89
N ALA A 190 -5.22 -10.31 -11.99
CA ALA A 190 -6.68 -10.39 -11.98
C ALA A 190 -7.17 -11.70 -11.35
N ASP A 191 -6.52 -12.82 -11.63
CA ASP A 191 -6.85 -14.12 -11.03
C ASP A 191 -6.57 -14.12 -9.53
N VAL A 192 -5.47 -13.51 -9.10
CA VAL A 192 -5.14 -13.39 -7.65
C VAL A 192 -6.17 -12.52 -6.94
N PHE A 193 -6.60 -11.42 -7.56
CA PHE A 193 -7.62 -10.55 -6.98
C PHE A 193 -8.99 -11.24 -6.91
N LEU A 194 -9.35 -12.04 -7.91
CA LEU A 194 -10.54 -12.87 -7.86
C LEU A 194 -10.48 -13.91 -6.74
N GLN A 195 -9.32 -14.52 -6.50
CA GLN A 195 -9.12 -15.42 -5.36
C GLN A 195 -9.27 -14.67 -4.03
N ALA A 196 -8.79 -13.43 -3.93
CA ALA A 196 -8.97 -12.59 -2.74
C ALA A 196 -10.45 -12.28 -2.47
N THR A 197 -11.22 -11.96 -3.52
CA THR A 197 -12.68 -11.76 -3.40
C THR A 197 -13.38 -13.01 -2.89
N ARG A 198 -13.10 -14.16 -3.50
CA ARG A 198 -13.67 -15.45 -3.06
C ARG A 198 -13.32 -15.80 -1.62
N ALA A 199 -12.10 -15.46 -1.18
CA ALA A 199 -11.70 -15.68 0.20
C ALA A 199 -12.56 -14.84 1.16
N VAL A 200 -12.82 -13.58 0.83
CA VAL A 200 -13.72 -12.71 1.61
C VAL A 200 -15.17 -13.21 1.56
N GLU A 201 -15.68 -13.58 0.39
CA GLU A 201 -17.02 -14.16 0.22
C GLU A 201 -17.25 -15.39 1.11
N THR A 202 -16.22 -16.20 1.29
CA THR A 202 -16.27 -17.41 2.12
C THR A 202 -15.97 -17.17 3.59
N GLY A 203 -15.68 -15.91 4.01
CA GLY A 203 -15.55 -15.54 5.43
C GLY A 203 -14.12 -15.27 5.91
N THR A 204 -13.11 -15.27 5.03
CA THR A 204 -11.76 -14.82 5.42
C THR A 204 -11.78 -13.33 5.76
N ARG A 205 -11.31 -12.97 6.95
CA ARG A 205 -11.38 -11.59 7.43
C ARG A 205 -10.25 -10.69 6.96
N PHE A 206 -9.07 -11.26 6.70
CA PHE A 206 -7.93 -10.51 6.18
C PHE A 206 -7.28 -11.28 5.04
N VAL A 207 -7.16 -10.64 3.90
CA VAL A 207 -6.47 -11.20 2.74
C VAL A 207 -5.33 -10.27 2.36
N THR A 208 -4.10 -10.73 2.52
CA THR A 208 -2.93 -10.05 2.00
C THR A 208 -2.70 -10.51 0.57
N VAL A 209 -2.59 -9.58 -0.35
CA VAL A 209 -2.23 -9.87 -1.75
C VAL A 209 -0.87 -9.25 -2.05
N ASN A 210 0.09 -10.09 -2.42
CA ASN A 210 1.42 -9.66 -2.85
C ASN A 210 1.47 -9.62 -4.38
N THR A 211 1.75 -8.45 -4.99
CA THR A 211 1.86 -8.33 -6.45
C THR A 211 3.11 -9.01 -7.01
N ALA A 212 4.07 -9.36 -6.16
CA ALA A 212 5.23 -10.18 -6.45
C ALA A 212 5.66 -10.96 -5.20
N PRO A 213 6.36 -12.10 -5.34
CA PRO A 213 6.82 -12.89 -4.19
C PRO A 213 8.00 -12.25 -3.45
N THR A 214 8.73 -11.37 -4.11
CA THR A 214 9.91 -10.67 -3.58
C THR A 214 10.18 -9.41 -4.40
N VAL A 215 10.85 -8.43 -3.81
CA VAL A 215 11.33 -7.22 -4.52
C VAL A 215 12.35 -7.55 -5.60
N PHE A 216 13.09 -8.65 -5.47
CA PHE A 216 14.07 -9.12 -6.46
C PHE A 216 13.46 -9.90 -7.64
N HIS A 217 12.12 -9.90 -7.76
CA HIS A 217 11.48 -10.48 -8.94
C HIS A 217 11.74 -9.60 -10.16
N ARG A 218 11.79 -10.23 -11.34
CA ARG A 218 12.14 -9.55 -12.61
C ARG A 218 11.27 -8.35 -12.95
N ARG A 219 10.06 -8.28 -12.41
CA ARG A 219 9.08 -7.24 -12.68
C ARG A 219 8.35 -6.90 -11.38
N THR A 220 8.80 -5.84 -10.73
CA THR A 220 8.22 -5.27 -9.52
C THR A 220 8.17 -3.76 -9.64
N TRP A 221 7.59 -3.08 -8.66
CA TRP A 221 7.63 -1.62 -8.60
C TRP A 221 9.00 -1.05 -8.19
N ASP A 222 9.97 -1.91 -7.92
CA ASP A 222 11.35 -1.52 -7.61
C ASP A 222 12.12 -1.12 -8.90
N CYS A 223 11.82 0.10 -9.37
CA CYS A 223 12.11 0.58 -10.71
C CYS A 223 13.47 1.32 -10.82
N HIS A 224 14.57 0.73 -10.31
CA HIS A 224 15.91 1.33 -10.43
C HIS A 224 16.47 1.34 -11.85
N ALA A 225 15.98 0.50 -12.75
CA ALA A 225 16.47 0.32 -14.10
C ALA A 225 17.99 -0.02 -14.13
N ASP A 226 18.49 -0.75 -13.13
CA ASP A 226 19.91 -1.01 -12.95
C ASP A 226 20.48 -2.06 -13.92
N GLY A 227 19.63 -2.77 -14.66
CA GLY A 227 20.01 -3.81 -15.60
C GLY A 227 20.46 -5.13 -14.95
N GLY A 228 20.48 -5.19 -13.62
CA GLY A 228 20.95 -6.33 -12.82
C GLY A 228 19.86 -6.95 -11.95
N SER A 229 19.99 -6.79 -10.64
CA SER A 229 19.06 -7.35 -9.63
C SER A 229 17.71 -6.64 -9.60
N LEU A 230 17.65 -5.36 -9.96
CA LEU A 230 16.49 -4.49 -9.93
C LEU A 230 16.23 -3.86 -11.30
N PRO A 231 15.94 -4.69 -12.32
CA PRO A 231 15.99 -4.26 -13.72
C PRO A 231 14.74 -3.54 -14.20
N THR A 232 13.70 -3.34 -13.36
CA THR A 232 12.43 -2.79 -13.81
C THR A 232 12.61 -1.42 -14.46
N THR A 233 12.30 -1.36 -15.75
CA THR A 233 12.39 -0.18 -16.61
C THR A 233 11.06 0.54 -16.71
N ALA A 234 11.03 1.73 -17.31
CA ALA A 234 9.79 2.45 -17.60
C ALA A 234 8.79 1.63 -18.45
N ALA A 235 9.28 0.81 -19.40
CA ALA A 235 8.42 -0.07 -20.20
C ALA A 235 7.72 -1.11 -19.32
N GLN A 236 8.46 -1.75 -18.42
CA GLN A 236 7.90 -2.72 -17.47
C GLN A 236 7.00 -2.06 -16.41
N THR A 237 7.31 -0.83 -15.99
CA THR A 237 6.43 -0.02 -15.13
C THR A 237 5.09 0.26 -15.83
N ARG A 238 5.10 0.52 -17.16
CA ARG A 238 3.88 0.68 -17.95
C ARG A 238 3.03 -0.59 -17.95
N GLU A 239 3.64 -1.74 -18.16
CA GLU A 239 2.95 -3.04 -18.11
C GLU A 239 2.33 -3.29 -16.73
N LEU A 240 3.10 -3.11 -15.65
CA LEU A 240 2.62 -3.24 -14.27
C LEU A 240 1.45 -2.29 -13.97
N GLY A 241 1.53 -1.04 -14.44
CA GLY A 241 0.48 -0.04 -14.26
C GLY A 241 -0.82 -0.45 -14.92
N HIS A 242 -0.78 -0.88 -16.17
CA HIS A 242 -1.98 -1.32 -16.90
C HIS A 242 -2.57 -2.61 -16.32
N GLU A 243 -1.73 -3.55 -15.88
CA GLU A 243 -2.16 -4.77 -15.22
C GLU A 243 -2.87 -4.45 -13.89
N LEU A 244 -2.28 -3.59 -13.07
CA LEU A 244 -2.86 -3.15 -11.81
C LEU A 244 -4.16 -2.38 -12.01
N ASP A 245 -4.23 -1.47 -13.00
CA ASP A 245 -5.41 -0.68 -13.33
C ASP A 245 -6.60 -1.60 -13.65
N GLY A 246 -6.37 -2.59 -14.53
CA GLY A 246 -7.40 -3.55 -14.90
C GLY A 246 -7.85 -4.44 -13.75
N ALA A 247 -6.90 -4.96 -12.99
CA ALA A 247 -7.18 -5.86 -11.87
C ALA A 247 -7.91 -5.16 -10.72
N LEU A 248 -7.50 -3.93 -10.35
CA LEU A 248 -8.19 -3.15 -9.32
C LEU A 248 -9.59 -2.72 -9.76
N ASP A 249 -9.77 -2.32 -11.02
CA ASP A 249 -11.10 -1.99 -11.55
C ASP A 249 -12.05 -3.18 -11.45
N GLN A 250 -11.59 -4.38 -11.83
CA GLN A 250 -12.39 -5.61 -11.73
C GLN A 250 -12.70 -5.98 -10.28
N LEU A 251 -11.70 -5.92 -9.37
CA LEU A 251 -11.87 -6.17 -7.95
C LEU A 251 -12.96 -5.27 -7.34
N LEU A 252 -12.79 -3.96 -7.52
CA LEU A 252 -13.74 -2.98 -6.97
C LEU A 252 -15.13 -3.11 -7.58
N GLY A 253 -15.19 -3.39 -8.89
CA GLY A 253 -16.44 -3.64 -9.61
C GLY A 253 -17.18 -4.87 -9.06
N HIS A 254 -16.48 -5.97 -8.87
CA HIS A 254 -17.06 -7.21 -8.32
C HIS A 254 -17.56 -7.02 -6.87
N LEU A 255 -16.73 -6.44 -6.00
CA LEU A 255 -17.12 -6.16 -4.62
C LEU A 255 -18.33 -5.21 -4.53
N ALA A 256 -18.44 -4.24 -5.44
CA ALA A 256 -19.59 -3.35 -5.51
C ALA A 256 -20.86 -4.08 -5.97
N GLN A 257 -20.77 -4.92 -7.00
CA GLN A 257 -21.89 -5.70 -7.56
C GLN A 257 -22.46 -6.71 -6.56
N THR A 258 -21.57 -7.32 -5.75
CA THR A 258 -21.98 -8.29 -4.71
C THR A 258 -22.38 -7.65 -3.40
N GLY A 259 -22.25 -6.31 -3.26
CA GLY A 259 -22.53 -5.59 -2.02
C GLY A 259 -21.41 -5.73 -0.96
N LEU A 260 -20.39 -6.52 -1.20
CA LEU A 260 -19.29 -6.76 -0.26
C LEU A 260 -18.41 -5.53 -0.04
N LEU A 261 -18.39 -4.58 -0.98
CA LEU A 261 -17.63 -3.34 -0.82
C LEU A 261 -18.08 -2.52 0.40
N GLN A 262 -19.33 -2.66 0.85
CA GLN A 262 -19.83 -1.96 2.02
C GLN A 262 -19.18 -2.40 3.33
N THR A 263 -18.73 -3.65 3.39
CA THR A 263 -18.16 -4.27 4.59
C THR A 263 -16.71 -4.74 4.41
N THR A 264 -16.15 -4.58 3.23
CA THR A 264 -14.76 -4.94 2.91
C THR A 264 -13.94 -3.68 2.69
N LEU A 265 -12.88 -3.51 3.46
CA LEU A 265 -11.87 -2.47 3.23
C LEU A 265 -10.85 -2.99 2.21
N VAL A 266 -10.67 -2.27 1.12
CA VAL A 266 -9.59 -2.51 0.16
C VAL A 266 -8.51 -1.47 0.39
N VAL A 267 -7.27 -1.90 0.57
CA VAL A 267 -6.07 -1.06 0.71
C VAL A 267 -5.07 -1.48 -0.35
N ALA A 268 -4.56 -0.55 -1.14
CA ALA A 268 -3.46 -0.81 -2.07
C ALA A 268 -2.36 0.24 -1.87
N THR A 269 -1.17 -0.21 -1.48
CA THR A 269 -0.01 0.67 -1.22
C THR A 269 1.30 -0.07 -1.40
N GLY A 270 2.36 0.66 -1.73
CA GLY A 270 3.72 0.20 -1.58
C GLY A 270 4.27 0.47 -0.19
N GLU A 271 5.45 -0.04 0.07
CA GLU A 271 6.19 0.12 1.33
C GLU A 271 6.94 1.45 1.42
N MET A 272 7.15 2.09 0.28
CA MET A 272 7.80 3.41 0.15
C MET A 272 7.49 4.00 -1.23
N GLY A 273 7.91 5.22 -1.45
CA GLY A 273 7.93 5.87 -2.76
C GLY A 273 9.30 5.78 -3.44
N ARG A 274 9.49 6.68 -4.43
CA ARG A 274 10.71 6.73 -5.23
C ARG A 274 11.23 8.15 -5.33
N THR A 275 12.56 8.29 -5.56
CA THR A 275 13.18 9.60 -5.70
C THR A 275 12.46 10.46 -6.73
N PRO A 276 12.24 11.77 -6.45
CA PRO A 276 11.64 12.67 -7.42
C PRO A 276 12.39 12.75 -8.74
N HIS A 277 13.72 12.81 -8.68
CA HIS A 277 14.56 12.82 -9.87
C HIS A 277 14.83 11.42 -10.38
N LEU A 278 14.76 11.27 -11.70
CA LEU A 278 15.25 10.07 -12.37
C LEU A 278 16.76 9.92 -12.14
N ASN A 279 17.21 8.69 -11.91
CA ASN A 279 18.63 8.36 -11.86
C ASN A 279 19.23 8.34 -13.27
N SER A 280 20.55 8.15 -13.38
CA SER A 280 21.28 8.16 -14.66
C SER A 280 20.88 7.05 -15.65
N ARG A 281 20.09 6.07 -15.21
CA ARG A 281 19.59 4.95 -16.02
C ARG A 281 18.13 5.12 -16.43
N GLY A 282 17.50 6.24 -16.01
CA GLY A 282 16.11 6.53 -16.27
C GLY A 282 15.13 5.83 -15.31
N GLY A 283 15.63 5.24 -14.23
CA GLY A 283 14.85 4.70 -13.12
C GLY A 283 14.74 5.66 -11.96
N ARG A 284 14.23 5.18 -10.82
CA ARG A 284 14.13 5.94 -9.57
C ARG A 284 14.60 5.08 -8.40
N ASP A 285 15.29 5.71 -7.47
CA ASP A 285 15.85 5.05 -6.30
C ASP A 285 14.84 5.10 -5.13
N HIS A 286 15.18 4.45 -4.01
CA HIS A 286 14.33 4.38 -2.82
C HIS A 286 14.07 5.75 -2.20
N TRP A 287 12.83 6.00 -1.75
CA TRP A 287 12.41 7.25 -1.12
C TRP A 287 11.30 7.01 -0.11
N SER A 288 11.60 7.23 1.17
CA SER A 288 10.65 6.98 2.25
C SER A 288 9.81 8.21 2.64
N ARG A 289 10.03 9.34 1.97
CA ARG A 289 9.48 10.64 2.39
C ARG A 289 8.10 10.93 1.82
N ALA A 290 7.71 10.30 0.71
CA ALA A 290 6.40 10.49 0.12
C ALA A 290 6.00 9.30 -0.74
N TRP A 291 4.80 8.72 -0.50
CA TRP A 291 4.15 7.78 -1.42
C TRP A 291 2.63 7.74 -1.20
N PRO A 292 1.87 7.20 -2.17
CA PRO A 292 0.42 7.13 -2.08
C PRO A 292 -0.10 5.80 -1.54
N ALA A 293 -1.35 5.83 -1.04
CA ALA A 293 -2.19 4.65 -0.87
C ALA A 293 -3.59 4.90 -1.43
N LEU A 294 -4.19 3.86 -1.97
CA LEU A 294 -5.59 3.82 -2.37
C LEU A 294 -6.39 3.02 -1.34
N LEU A 295 -7.54 3.56 -0.93
CA LEU A 295 -8.47 2.88 -0.06
C LEU A 295 -9.87 2.94 -0.66
N ALA A 296 -10.64 1.86 -0.50
CA ALA A 296 -12.04 1.81 -0.94
C ALA A 296 -12.88 0.91 -0.04
N GLY A 297 -14.17 1.15 -0.03
CA GLY A 297 -15.12 0.32 0.72
C GLY A 297 -15.17 0.60 2.22
N ALA A 298 -15.89 -0.24 2.93
CA ALA A 298 -16.04 -0.25 4.40
C ALA A 298 -16.18 1.14 5.05
N GLY A 299 -17.04 2.01 4.48
CA GLY A 299 -17.28 3.36 4.99
C GLY A 299 -16.12 4.35 4.77
N CYS A 300 -15.17 4.08 3.89
CA CYS A 300 -14.26 5.11 3.38
C CYS A 300 -15.05 6.21 2.68
N THR A 301 -14.60 7.46 2.78
CA THR A 301 -15.25 8.58 2.10
C THR A 301 -14.92 8.54 0.60
N PRO A 302 -15.88 8.24 -0.27
CA PRO A 302 -15.63 8.17 -1.71
C PRO A 302 -15.15 9.51 -2.26
N GLY A 303 -14.13 9.49 -3.13
CA GLY A 303 -13.58 10.68 -3.76
C GLY A 303 -12.74 11.58 -2.84
N ALA A 304 -12.45 11.18 -1.60
CA ALA A 304 -11.57 11.94 -0.73
C ALA A 304 -10.12 11.86 -1.21
N VAL A 305 -9.44 13.01 -1.23
CA VAL A 305 -7.99 13.11 -1.44
C VAL A 305 -7.38 13.73 -0.18
N VAL A 306 -6.51 12.99 0.48
CA VAL A 306 -5.85 13.42 1.73
C VAL A 306 -4.36 13.52 1.51
N GLY A 307 -3.81 14.63 1.95
CA GLY A 307 -2.40 14.92 1.82
C GLY A 307 -2.04 15.53 0.48
N LYS A 308 -0.93 16.27 0.50
CA LYS A 308 -0.33 16.92 -0.64
C LYS A 308 1.18 16.86 -0.52
N THR A 309 1.85 16.55 -1.60
CA THR A 309 3.30 16.66 -1.71
C THR A 309 3.70 17.99 -2.35
N ASP A 310 4.97 18.35 -2.22
CA ASP A 310 5.58 19.51 -2.85
C ASP A 310 5.51 19.45 -4.39
N PRO A 311 5.90 20.50 -5.11
CA PRO A 311 5.88 20.52 -6.58
C PRO A 311 6.76 19.46 -7.25
N LEU A 312 7.71 18.88 -6.52
CA LEU A 312 8.57 17.80 -6.99
C LEU A 312 8.04 16.40 -6.62
N GLY A 313 7.01 16.32 -5.77
CA GLY A 313 6.49 15.03 -5.28
C GLY A 313 7.44 14.35 -4.27
N GLY A 314 8.34 15.10 -3.65
CA GLY A 314 9.39 14.58 -2.76
C GLY A 314 9.02 14.60 -1.29
N GLU A 315 8.32 15.63 -0.85
CA GLU A 315 8.03 15.83 0.58
C GLU A 315 6.56 16.13 0.81
N PRO A 316 5.97 15.68 1.91
CA PRO A 316 4.65 16.09 2.33
C PRO A 316 4.65 17.60 2.68
N VAL A 317 3.68 18.34 2.15
CA VAL A 317 3.49 19.76 2.50
C VAL A 317 2.17 20.01 3.23
N GLU A 318 1.22 19.07 3.12
CA GLU A 318 -0.07 19.13 3.80
C GLU A 318 -0.58 17.70 4.04
N GLY A 319 -1.19 17.46 5.20
CA GLY A 319 -1.86 16.22 5.51
C GLY A 319 -0.92 15.01 5.51
N ALA A 320 0.32 15.18 5.98
CA ALA A 320 1.30 14.12 6.12
C ALA A 320 0.78 12.99 7.02
N LEU A 321 0.99 11.74 6.58
CA LEU A 321 0.56 10.54 7.30
C LEU A 321 1.72 9.56 7.40
N GLN A 322 2.04 9.10 8.60
CA GLN A 322 3.04 8.05 8.75
C GLN A 322 2.49 6.68 8.34
N ALA A 323 3.36 5.78 7.91
CA ALA A 323 2.99 4.39 7.63
C ALA A 323 2.31 3.73 8.85
N ALA A 324 2.83 4.00 10.06
CA ALA A 324 2.23 3.55 11.31
C ALA A 324 0.82 4.11 11.56
N ASP A 325 0.52 5.32 11.07
CA ASP A 325 -0.83 5.88 11.17
C ASP A 325 -1.80 5.16 10.24
N LEU A 326 -1.39 4.80 9.02
CA LEU A 326 -2.22 3.97 8.12
C LEU A 326 -2.51 2.61 8.76
N HIS A 327 -1.49 1.94 9.31
CA HIS A 327 -1.66 0.71 10.10
C HIS A 327 -2.73 0.87 11.18
N ARG A 328 -2.59 1.91 12.01
CA ARG A 328 -3.50 2.20 13.12
C ARG A 328 -4.93 2.47 12.65
N LEU A 329 -5.11 3.24 11.58
CA LEU A 329 -6.42 3.53 11.00
C LEU A 329 -7.11 2.26 10.51
N VAL A 330 -6.38 1.38 9.84
CA VAL A 330 -6.90 0.09 9.37
C VAL A 330 -7.24 -0.82 10.55
N ALA A 331 -6.37 -0.88 11.58
CA ALA A 331 -6.61 -1.65 12.79
C ALA A 331 -7.90 -1.22 13.52
N ILE A 332 -8.15 0.09 13.62
CA ILE A 332 -9.40 0.64 14.19
C ILE A 332 -10.61 0.19 13.38
N LYS A 333 -10.56 0.32 12.04
CA LYS A 333 -11.67 -0.09 11.18
C LYS A 333 -12.01 -1.56 11.28
N LEU A 334 -11.01 -2.41 11.49
CA LEU A 334 -11.17 -3.85 11.64
C LEU A 334 -11.56 -4.28 13.07
N GLY A 335 -11.62 -3.33 14.02
CA GLY A 335 -11.88 -3.63 15.42
C GLY A 335 -10.75 -4.43 16.09
N ILE A 336 -9.51 -4.20 15.66
CA ILE A 336 -8.30 -4.77 16.27
C ILE A 336 -7.88 -3.91 17.46
N LEU A 337 -7.98 -2.59 17.31
CA LEU A 337 -7.70 -1.55 18.31
C LEU A 337 -8.98 -0.86 18.74
#